data_e7c843534e740cd053ece3cbb4edc919
#
_entry.id   e7c843534e740cd053ece3cbb4edc919
#
_cell.length_a   1.000
_cell.length_b   1.000
_cell.length_c   1.000
_cell.angle_alpha   90.00
_cell.angle_beta   90.00
_cell.angle_gamma   90.00
#
_symmetry.space_group_name_H-M   'P 1'
#
loop_
_entity.id
_entity.type
_entity.pdbx_description
1 polymer ?
#
loop_
_entity_poly.entity_id
_entity_poly.type
_entity_poly.pdbx_seq_one_letter_code
_entity_poly.pdbx_strand_id
1 'polypeptide(L)'
;NFDITIITDFLQTLGDSIAAFKTGSIVKIHVHTKTPDKVLAFCQQYGEFLKLKIENMTLQHNNTLPEEEEKTERKAYGVVAVACGEGIQQTFREIGADIIVEGGQSMNPSSDDFLKAFDKINAETIFVFPNNSNVILAAKQAAQLYNKADVRIINSKTIGDGYAALTMTDGELTDPDEVEAVFNAGMENVVTAEVSKCVRDADMQDIQVHKGDYIGFVGKNILSAQPDRKSATLSMCDNMDLKSHDICIL
;
A
#
# COMPACT_ATOMS: atom_id res chain seq x y z
N ASN A 1 7.77 25.44 -12.33
CA ASN A 1 7.38 24.05 -12.11
C ASN A 1 8.50 23.40 -11.31
N PHE A 2 8.23 22.98 -10.08
CA PHE A 2 9.17 22.22 -9.27
C PHE A 2 9.16 20.75 -9.75
N ASP A 3 10.37 20.23 -10.05
CA ASP A 3 10.54 18.84 -10.48
C ASP A 3 10.84 17.98 -9.25
N ILE A 4 9.96 17.04 -8.95
CA ILE A 4 10.06 16.15 -7.80
C ILE A 4 11.25 15.17 -7.90
N THR A 5 11.75 14.90 -9.12
CA THR A 5 12.89 14.01 -9.33
C THR A 5 14.13 14.47 -8.61
N ILE A 6 14.32 15.80 -8.46
CA ILE A 6 15.44 16.39 -7.71
C ILE A 6 15.45 15.91 -6.26
N ILE A 7 14.27 15.80 -5.64
CA ILE A 7 14.15 15.27 -4.27
C ILE A 7 14.40 13.77 -4.26
N THR A 8 13.77 13.01 -5.13
CA THR A 8 13.89 11.55 -5.15
C THR A 8 15.34 11.11 -5.41
N ASP A 9 16.04 11.74 -6.36
CA ASP A 9 17.45 11.43 -6.66
C ASP A 9 18.36 11.69 -5.45
N PHE A 10 18.13 12.78 -4.74
CA PHE A 10 18.89 13.07 -3.54
C PHE A 10 18.59 12.07 -2.42
N LEU A 11 17.32 11.74 -2.19
CA LEU A 11 16.92 10.81 -1.15
C LEU A 11 17.48 9.39 -1.38
N GLN A 12 17.62 8.95 -2.63
CA GLN A 12 18.26 7.66 -2.99
C GLN A 12 19.71 7.57 -2.51
N THR A 13 20.38 8.70 -2.31
CA THR A 13 21.76 8.72 -1.76
C THR A 13 21.80 8.59 -0.23
N LEU A 14 20.67 8.81 0.46
CA LEU A 14 20.59 8.89 1.92
C LEU A 14 19.81 7.76 2.59
N GLY A 15 18.99 7.03 1.83
CA GLY A 15 18.13 6.01 2.41
C GLY A 15 17.45 5.11 1.37
N ASP A 16 16.49 4.36 1.84
CA ASP A 16 15.68 3.43 1.07
C ASP A 16 14.18 3.63 1.34
N SER A 17 13.33 2.79 0.72
CA SER A 17 11.87 2.84 0.88
C SER A 17 11.27 4.23 0.61
N ILE A 18 11.77 4.87 -0.47
CA ILE A 18 11.43 6.25 -0.80
C ILE A 18 10.09 6.30 -1.52
N ALA A 19 9.16 7.11 -1.00
CA ALA A 19 7.95 7.51 -1.69
C ALA A 19 7.85 9.04 -1.68
N ALA A 20 7.65 9.64 -2.86
CA ALA A 20 7.50 11.08 -3.00
C ALA A 20 6.34 11.38 -3.97
N PHE A 21 5.38 12.16 -3.50
CA PHE A 21 4.16 12.50 -4.24
C PHE A 21 3.98 14.01 -4.27
N LYS A 22 3.52 14.53 -5.41
CA LYS A 22 3.21 15.94 -5.57
C LYS A 22 1.74 16.12 -5.92
N THR A 23 1.04 16.91 -5.12
CA THR A 23 -0.36 17.28 -5.36
C THR A 23 -0.48 18.78 -5.29
N GLY A 24 -0.66 19.43 -6.45
CA GLY A 24 -0.66 20.89 -6.53
C GLY A 24 0.68 21.50 -6.11
N SER A 25 0.68 22.28 -5.02
CA SER A 25 1.88 22.90 -4.42
C SER A 25 2.46 22.08 -3.27
N ILE A 26 1.81 20.98 -2.87
CA ILE A 26 2.23 20.16 -1.73
C ILE A 26 3.05 18.98 -2.24
N VAL A 27 4.18 18.71 -1.59
CA VAL A 27 5.00 17.52 -1.81
C VAL A 27 5.00 16.70 -0.53
N LYS A 28 4.58 15.44 -0.62
CA LYS A 28 4.63 14.46 0.47
C LYS A 28 5.81 13.52 0.22
N ILE A 29 6.62 13.32 1.23
CA ILE A 29 7.84 12.51 1.16
C ILE A 29 7.82 11.49 2.30
N HIS A 30 8.13 10.24 1.98
CA HIS A 30 8.43 9.18 2.94
C HIS A 30 9.78 8.58 2.58
N VAL A 31 10.65 8.41 3.57
CA VAL A 31 11.99 7.84 3.37
C VAL A 31 12.50 7.16 4.63
N HIS A 32 13.10 5.99 4.51
CA HIS A 32 13.84 5.35 5.58
C HIS A 32 15.30 5.77 5.51
N THR A 33 15.78 6.48 6.52
CA THR A 33 17.14 7.03 6.54
C THR A 33 17.74 6.99 7.94
N LYS A 34 19.07 6.85 7.99
CA LYS A 34 19.85 7.01 9.23
C LYS A 34 20.27 8.46 9.50
N THR A 35 20.02 9.37 8.56
CA THR A 35 20.43 10.76 8.62
C THR A 35 19.25 11.71 8.30
N PRO A 36 18.20 11.73 9.16
CA PRO A 36 17.01 12.55 8.90
C PRO A 36 17.34 14.06 8.85
N ASP A 37 18.36 14.51 9.54
CA ASP A 37 18.86 15.87 9.50
C ASP A 37 19.22 16.32 8.09
N LYS A 38 19.84 15.46 7.29
CA LYS A 38 20.21 15.77 5.90
C LYS A 38 19.01 15.85 4.98
N VAL A 39 18.03 14.99 5.21
CA VAL A 39 16.76 15.02 4.46
C VAL A 39 16.05 16.34 4.71
N LEU A 40 15.91 16.73 5.98
CA LEU A 40 15.27 17.99 6.35
C LEU A 40 16.00 19.20 5.77
N ALA A 41 17.32 19.28 5.94
CA ALA A 41 18.12 20.38 5.43
C ALA A 41 18.03 20.54 3.90
N PHE A 42 17.90 19.42 3.18
CA PHE A 42 17.74 19.44 1.73
C PHE A 42 16.32 19.85 1.32
N CYS A 43 15.29 19.24 1.89
CA CYS A 43 13.90 19.53 1.54
C CYS A 43 13.49 20.98 1.87
N GLN A 44 14.02 21.55 2.95
CA GLN A 44 13.74 22.92 3.36
C GLN A 44 14.15 23.98 2.32
N GLN A 45 15.07 23.65 1.42
CA GLN A 45 15.48 24.56 0.34
C GLN A 45 14.38 24.76 -0.72
N TYR A 46 13.39 23.86 -0.77
CA TYR A 46 12.33 23.86 -1.77
C TYR A 46 10.97 24.32 -1.23
N GLY A 47 10.83 24.47 0.09
CA GLY A 47 9.59 24.94 0.71
C GLY A 47 9.58 24.81 2.22
N GLU A 48 8.49 25.24 2.81
CA GLU A 48 8.24 25.13 4.25
C GLU A 48 7.64 23.76 4.58
N PHE A 49 7.97 23.23 5.76
CA PHE A 49 7.33 22.01 6.24
C PHE A 49 5.95 22.33 6.81
N LEU A 50 4.92 21.77 6.20
CA LEU A 50 3.56 21.82 6.74
C LEU A 50 3.40 20.84 7.90
N LYS A 51 3.97 19.63 7.74
CA LYS A 51 3.95 18.59 8.76
C LYS A 51 5.24 17.77 8.70
N LEU A 52 5.73 17.38 9.86
CA LEU A 52 6.94 16.58 9.99
C LEU A 52 6.70 15.45 11.00
N LYS A 53 6.96 14.20 10.59
CA LYS A 53 6.94 13.02 11.45
C LYS A 53 8.28 12.31 11.33
N ILE A 54 8.94 12.06 12.46
CA ILE A 54 10.19 11.29 12.53
C ILE A 54 10.01 10.21 13.58
N GLU A 55 10.19 8.96 13.19
CA GLU A 55 10.05 7.81 14.06
C GLU A 55 11.34 7.00 14.07
N ASN A 56 11.70 6.47 15.24
CA ASN A 56 12.84 5.58 15.37
C ASN A 56 12.38 4.13 15.18
N MET A 57 12.55 3.62 13.96
CA MET A 57 12.15 2.26 13.57
C MET A 57 12.85 1.17 14.41
N THR A 58 14.04 1.43 14.93
CA THR A 58 14.78 0.45 15.77
C THR A 58 14.07 0.21 17.10
N LEU A 59 13.35 1.20 17.62
CA LEU A 59 12.60 1.06 18.87
C LEU A 59 11.25 0.35 18.66
N GLN A 60 10.66 0.43 17.49
CA GLN A 60 9.40 -0.26 17.17
C GLN A 60 9.57 -1.80 17.15
N HIS A 61 10.73 -2.32 16.74
CA HIS A 61 10.99 -3.77 16.75
C HIS A 61 11.18 -4.39 18.16
N ASN A 62 11.42 -3.60 19.18
CA ASN A 62 11.69 -4.09 20.54
C ASN A 62 10.50 -4.00 21.50
N ASN A 63 9.37 -3.46 21.09
CA ASN A 63 8.18 -3.33 21.93
C ASN A 63 7.26 -4.57 21.82
N THR A 64 7.80 -5.75 22.12
CA THR A 64 7.00 -6.91 22.55
C THR A 64 6.92 -6.93 24.09
N LEU A 65 6.48 -5.85 24.70
CA LEU A 65 5.96 -5.88 26.06
C LEU A 65 4.44 -6.05 25.97
N PRO A 66 3.79 -6.81 26.88
CA PRO A 66 2.34 -6.85 26.93
C PRO A 66 1.85 -5.43 27.20
N GLU A 67 1.09 -4.87 26.29
CA GLU A 67 0.40 -3.61 26.50
C GLU A 67 -0.56 -3.79 27.68
N GLU A 68 -0.26 -3.13 28.81
CA GLU A 68 -1.28 -2.79 29.78
C GLU A 68 -2.36 -2.01 29.01
N GLU A 69 -3.63 -2.39 29.17
CA GLU A 69 -4.78 -1.71 28.60
C GLU A 69 -4.84 -0.26 29.11
N GLU A 70 -4.01 0.62 28.56
CA GLU A 70 -4.29 2.05 28.61
C GLU A 70 -5.62 2.25 27.90
N LYS A 71 -6.56 2.90 28.56
CA LYS A 71 -7.79 3.40 27.97
C LYS A 71 -7.42 4.45 26.93
N THR A 72 -6.96 4.00 25.76
CA THR A 72 -6.70 4.89 24.64
C THR A 72 -8.04 5.49 24.21
N GLU A 73 -8.07 6.80 24.05
CA GLU A 73 -9.22 7.50 23.47
C GLU A 73 -9.60 6.81 22.15
N ARG A 74 -10.90 6.64 21.93
CA ARG A 74 -11.42 5.99 20.74
C ARG A 74 -11.03 6.82 19.53
N LYS A 75 -10.29 6.23 18.59
CA LYS A 75 -9.86 6.91 17.35
C LYS A 75 -11.08 7.23 16.48
N ALA A 76 -11.03 8.32 15.72
CA ALA A 76 -12.05 8.61 14.72
C ALA A 76 -12.15 7.47 13.69
N TYR A 77 -11.00 6.97 13.23
CA TYR A 77 -10.98 5.77 12.38
C TYR A 77 -9.74 4.92 12.63
N GLY A 78 -9.84 3.66 12.21
CA GLY A 78 -8.73 2.71 12.12
C GLY A 78 -8.70 2.00 10.77
N VAL A 79 -7.59 1.41 10.43
CA VAL A 79 -7.34 0.81 9.12
C VAL A 79 -6.94 -0.66 9.25
N VAL A 80 -7.66 -1.52 8.55
CA VAL A 80 -7.33 -2.93 8.33
C VAL A 80 -6.90 -3.12 6.88
N ALA A 81 -5.73 -3.70 6.65
CA ALA A 81 -5.27 -4.02 5.30
C ALA A 81 -4.96 -5.51 5.17
N VAL A 82 -5.32 -6.10 4.02
CA VAL A 82 -4.92 -7.47 3.68
C VAL A 82 -3.60 -7.41 2.94
N ALA A 83 -2.61 -8.15 3.43
CA ALA A 83 -1.29 -8.23 2.82
C ALA A 83 -0.63 -9.58 3.07
N CYS A 84 0.20 -10.03 2.11
CA CYS A 84 0.98 -11.26 2.20
C CYS A 84 2.47 -10.93 2.08
N GLY A 85 3.27 -11.60 2.91
CA GLY A 85 4.72 -11.41 2.95
C GLY A 85 5.14 -10.25 3.86
N GLU A 86 6.19 -10.50 4.63
CA GLU A 86 6.65 -9.62 5.72
C GLU A 86 6.95 -8.18 5.25
N GLY A 87 7.60 -8.03 4.10
CA GLY A 87 7.94 -6.71 3.56
C GLY A 87 6.71 -5.87 3.23
N ILE A 88 5.70 -6.45 2.54
CA ILE A 88 4.47 -5.74 2.21
C ILE A 88 3.67 -5.44 3.48
N GLN A 89 3.57 -6.38 4.41
CA GLN A 89 2.90 -6.16 5.69
C GLN A 89 3.53 -5.00 6.47
N GLN A 90 4.86 -4.97 6.50
CA GLN A 90 5.60 -3.88 7.15
C GLN A 90 5.32 -2.53 6.47
N THR A 91 5.39 -2.49 5.15
CA THR A 91 5.06 -1.27 4.37
C THR A 91 3.67 -0.75 4.70
N PHE A 92 2.66 -1.63 4.75
CA PHE A 92 1.29 -1.21 5.08
C PHE A 92 1.16 -0.66 6.51
N ARG A 93 1.88 -1.24 7.50
CA ARG A 93 1.92 -0.67 8.85
C ARG A 93 2.53 0.73 8.86
N GLU A 94 3.60 0.91 8.12
CA GLU A 94 4.32 2.20 8.04
C GLU A 94 3.51 3.31 7.38
N ILE A 95 2.66 2.96 6.41
CA ILE A 95 1.78 3.93 5.74
C ILE A 95 0.42 4.11 6.43
N GLY A 96 0.19 3.47 7.60
CA GLY A 96 -0.96 3.77 8.45
C GLY A 96 -1.97 2.65 8.66
N ALA A 97 -1.69 1.40 8.25
CA ALA A 97 -2.54 0.28 8.63
C ALA A 97 -2.33 -0.10 10.11
N ASP A 98 -3.40 -0.06 10.90
CA ASP A 98 -3.37 -0.46 12.32
C ASP A 98 -3.24 -1.98 12.45
N ILE A 99 -3.97 -2.73 11.66
CA ILE A 99 -3.98 -4.21 11.70
C ILE A 99 -3.81 -4.76 10.28
N ILE A 100 -2.94 -5.75 10.16
CA ILE A 100 -2.80 -6.53 8.94
C ILE A 100 -3.50 -7.88 9.12
N VAL A 101 -4.37 -8.19 8.16
CA VAL A 101 -4.92 -9.54 7.99
C VAL A 101 -4.06 -10.25 6.95
N GLU A 102 -3.45 -11.36 7.35
CA GLU A 102 -2.62 -12.13 6.44
C GLU A 102 -3.47 -12.78 5.35
N GLY A 103 -3.14 -12.49 4.11
CA GLY A 103 -3.87 -13.02 2.96
C GLY A 103 -3.26 -12.58 1.65
N GLY A 104 -3.50 -13.37 0.61
CA GLY A 104 -2.96 -13.13 -0.72
C GLY A 104 -3.67 -14.01 -1.74
N GLN A 105 -3.09 -14.17 -2.92
CA GLN A 105 -3.71 -14.89 -4.04
C GLN A 105 -4.00 -16.37 -3.77
N SER A 106 -3.23 -17.01 -2.89
CA SER A 106 -3.37 -18.45 -2.57
C SER A 106 -3.98 -18.72 -1.19
N MET A 107 -4.16 -17.70 -0.36
CA MET A 107 -4.67 -17.80 1.01
C MET A 107 -5.66 -16.67 1.27
N ASN A 108 -6.94 -16.96 1.07
CA ASN A 108 -7.99 -15.98 1.31
C ASN A 108 -8.39 -16.00 2.80
N PRO A 109 -8.32 -14.85 3.49
CA PRO A 109 -8.81 -14.74 4.86
C PRO A 109 -10.32 -14.99 4.91
N SER A 110 -10.75 -15.58 6.02
CA SER A 110 -12.16 -15.81 6.32
C SER A 110 -12.81 -14.56 6.94
N SER A 111 -14.14 -14.52 7.00
CA SER A 111 -14.86 -13.46 7.71
C SER A 111 -14.50 -13.41 9.20
N ASP A 112 -14.16 -14.56 9.81
CA ASP A 112 -13.72 -14.64 11.21
C ASP A 112 -12.35 -13.97 11.44
N ASP A 113 -11.44 -14.05 10.48
CA ASP A 113 -10.15 -13.37 10.56
C ASP A 113 -10.32 -11.84 10.55
N PHE A 114 -11.27 -11.33 9.77
CA PHE A 114 -11.63 -9.91 9.80
C PHE A 114 -12.29 -9.50 11.12
N LEU A 115 -13.22 -10.28 11.65
CA LEU A 115 -13.85 -9.99 12.94
C LEU A 115 -12.82 -9.90 14.07
N LYS A 116 -11.84 -10.83 14.09
CA LYS A 116 -10.72 -10.77 15.04
C LYS A 116 -9.81 -9.55 14.85
N ALA A 117 -9.66 -9.09 13.61
CA ALA A 117 -8.91 -7.86 13.33
C ALA A 117 -9.67 -6.62 13.81
N PHE A 118 -10.99 -6.55 13.57
CA PHE A 118 -11.83 -5.44 14.01
C PHE A 118 -11.85 -5.31 15.53
N ASP A 119 -11.91 -6.42 16.26
CA ASP A 119 -11.91 -6.43 17.73
C ASP A 119 -10.63 -5.88 18.37
N LYS A 120 -9.55 -5.79 17.60
CA LYS A 120 -8.27 -5.21 18.06
C LYS A 120 -8.18 -3.69 17.84
N ILE A 121 -9.16 -3.09 17.16
CA ILE A 121 -9.14 -1.67 16.82
C ILE A 121 -10.17 -0.93 17.67
N ASN A 122 -9.72 0.06 18.46
CA ASN A 122 -10.58 0.95 19.19
C ASN A 122 -10.86 2.22 18.38
N ALA A 123 -11.78 2.14 17.40
CA ALA A 123 -12.13 3.25 16.52
C ALA A 123 -13.66 3.36 16.33
N GLU A 124 -14.12 4.52 15.90
CA GLU A 124 -15.52 4.75 15.54
C GLU A 124 -15.84 4.15 14.17
N THR A 125 -14.92 4.35 13.21
CA THR A 125 -15.00 3.80 11.87
C THR A 125 -13.79 2.91 11.60
N ILE A 126 -13.96 1.80 10.88
CA ILE A 126 -12.89 0.91 10.45
C ILE A 126 -12.90 0.83 8.92
N PHE A 127 -11.85 1.33 8.29
CA PHE A 127 -11.66 1.17 6.86
C PHE A 127 -10.91 -0.12 6.57
N VAL A 128 -11.43 -0.93 5.65
CA VAL A 128 -10.85 -2.21 5.28
C VAL A 128 -10.36 -2.16 3.84
N PHE A 129 -9.10 -2.48 3.64
CA PHE A 129 -8.46 -2.62 2.32
C PHE A 129 -8.24 -4.09 2.00
N PRO A 130 -9.13 -4.74 1.24
CA PRO A 130 -9.01 -6.15 0.87
C PRO A 130 -7.80 -6.44 -0.01
N ASN A 131 -7.38 -5.49 -0.86
CA ASN A 131 -6.23 -5.57 -1.76
C ASN A 131 -6.24 -6.82 -2.69
N ASN A 132 -7.38 -7.47 -2.79
CA ASN A 132 -7.61 -8.63 -3.62
C ASN A 132 -9.11 -8.80 -3.86
N SER A 133 -9.52 -8.91 -5.11
CA SER A 133 -10.93 -9.07 -5.48
C SER A 133 -11.61 -10.29 -4.84
N ASN A 134 -10.86 -11.37 -4.60
CA ASN A 134 -11.39 -12.60 -3.98
C ASN A 134 -11.72 -12.44 -2.49
N VAL A 135 -11.14 -11.43 -1.84
CA VAL A 135 -11.26 -11.21 -0.40
C VAL A 135 -12.42 -10.25 -0.06
N ILE A 136 -12.83 -9.43 -1.02
CA ILE A 136 -13.86 -8.39 -0.82
C ILE A 136 -15.15 -8.97 -0.22
N LEU A 137 -15.57 -10.14 -0.69
CA LEU A 137 -16.83 -10.74 -0.22
C LEU A 137 -16.74 -11.14 1.26
N ALA A 138 -15.63 -11.74 1.69
CA ALA A 138 -15.41 -12.13 3.09
C ALA A 138 -15.34 -10.90 4.01
N ALA A 139 -14.66 -9.83 3.56
CA ALA A 139 -14.60 -8.56 4.28
C ALA A 139 -16.00 -7.92 4.43
N LYS A 140 -16.81 -7.91 3.37
CA LYS A 140 -18.19 -7.40 3.41
C LYS A 140 -19.09 -8.23 4.34
N GLN A 141 -18.95 -9.55 4.36
CA GLN A 141 -19.69 -10.40 5.30
C GLN A 141 -19.30 -10.11 6.76
N ALA A 142 -18.00 -9.94 7.03
CA ALA A 142 -17.54 -9.56 8.37
C ALA A 142 -18.08 -8.18 8.79
N ALA A 143 -18.07 -7.21 7.88
CA ALA A 143 -18.60 -5.88 8.14
C ALA A 143 -20.10 -5.91 8.53
N GLN A 144 -20.89 -6.74 7.86
CA GLN A 144 -22.33 -6.90 8.19
C GLN A 144 -22.58 -7.55 9.55
N LEU A 145 -21.64 -8.36 10.04
CA LEU A 145 -21.76 -9.05 11.33
C LEU A 145 -21.22 -8.21 12.50
N TYR A 146 -20.37 -7.22 12.20
CA TYR A 146 -19.74 -6.38 13.22
C TYR A 146 -20.60 -5.18 13.57
N ASN A 147 -20.82 -4.95 14.88
CA ASN A 147 -21.74 -3.91 15.37
C ASN A 147 -21.10 -2.93 16.37
N LYS A 148 -19.77 -3.03 16.59
CA LYS A 148 -19.08 -2.16 17.57
C LYS A 148 -18.49 -0.89 16.93
N ALA A 149 -18.38 -0.85 15.60
CA ALA A 149 -17.91 0.28 14.82
C ALA A 149 -18.59 0.30 13.43
N ASP A 150 -18.56 1.44 12.75
CA ASP A 150 -18.92 1.53 11.33
C ASP A 150 -17.78 0.93 10.50
N VAL A 151 -18.04 -0.16 9.76
CA VAL A 151 -17.03 -0.84 8.95
C VAL A 151 -17.25 -0.55 7.48
N ARG A 152 -16.29 0.13 6.86
CA ARG A 152 -16.32 0.54 5.46
C ARG A 152 -15.30 -0.24 4.63
N ILE A 153 -15.78 -0.92 3.60
CA ILE A 153 -14.91 -1.72 2.73
C ILE A 153 -14.50 -0.89 1.52
N ILE A 154 -13.23 -0.51 1.48
CA ILE A 154 -12.64 0.17 0.33
C ILE A 154 -12.49 -0.83 -0.81
N ASN A 155 -12.83 -0.45 -2.03
CA ASN A 155 -12.84 -1.36 -3.18
C ASN A 155 -11.43 -1.55 -3.79
N SER A 156 -10.40 -1.71 -2.93
CA SER A 156 -9.05 -2.02 -3.37
C SER A 156 -8.97 -3.47 -3.87
N LYS A 157 -8.52 -3.66 -5.10
CA LYS A 157 -8.45 -4.97 -5.78
C LYS A 157 -7.03 -5.48 -5.89
N THR A 158 -6.05 -4.61 -5.68
CA THR A 158 -4.62 -4.90 -5.77
C THR A 158 -3.88 -4.27 -4.58
N ILE A 159 -2.68 -4.75 -4.33
CA ILE A 159 -1.77 -4.15 -3.34
C ILE A 159 -1.46 -2.69 -3.71
N GLY A 160 -1.31 -2.39 -5.00
CA GLY A 160 -1.08 -1.03 -5.49
C GLY A 160 -2.22 -0.07 -5.15
N ASP A 161 -3.47 -0.53 -5.28
CA ASP A 161 -4.64 0.28 -4.91
C ASP A 161 -4.58 0.68 -3.44
N GLY A 162 -4.40 -0.31 -2.54
CA GLY A 162 -4.34 -0.04 -1.10
C GLY A 162 -3.15 0.82 -0.70
N TYR A 163 -1.99 0.59 -1.32
CA TYR A 163 -0.80 1.40 -1.08
C TYR A 163 -1.04 2.86 -1.45
N ALA A 164 -1.51 3.12 -2.67
CA ALA A 164 -1.75 4.48 -3.14
C ALA A 164 -2.84 5.19 -2.31
N ALA A 165 -3.93 4.51 -2.00
CA ALA A 165 -4.99 5.07 -1.16
C ALA A 165 -4.46 5.51 0.22
N LEU A 166 -3.74 4.64 0.91
CA LEU A 166 -3.22 4.94 2.25
C LEU A 166 -2.16 6.04 2.25
N THR A 167 -1.36 6.15 1.20
CA THR A 167 -0.37 7.23 1.10
C THR A 167 -0.98 8.60 0.85
N MET A 168 -2.25 8.68 0.43
CA MET A 168 -2.94 9.96 0.20
C MET A 168 -3.45 10.62 1.47
N THR A 169 -3.60 9.90 2.56
CA THR A 169 -4.03 10.49 3.85
C THR A 169 -2.84 10.78 4.77
N ASP A 170 -2.94 11.86 5.51
CA ASP A 170 -1.97 12.23 6.55
C ASP A 170 -2.48 11.92 7.97
N GLY A 171 -3.69 11.38 8.08
CA GLY A 171 -4.33 11.07 9.36
C GLY A 171 -4.93 12.27 10.09
N GLU A 172 -5.01 13.45 9.45
CA GLU A 172 -5.63 14.65 10.04
C GLU A 172 -7.14 14.68 9.82
N LEU A 173 -7.62 14.06 8.74
CA LEU A 173 -9.05 13.94 8.48
C LEU A 173 -9.69 13.00 9.49
N THR A 174 -10.84 13.40 10.01
CA THR A 174 -11.62 12.63 10.99
C THR A 174 -13.02 12.29 10.50
N ASP A 175 -13.55 13.04 9.52
CA ASP A 175 -14.83 12.72 8.90
C ASP A 175 -14.71 11.48 8.01
N PRO A 176 -15.47 10.41 8.28
CA PRO A 176 -15.34 9.16 7.54
C PRO A 176 -15.64 9.27 6.04
N ASP A 177 -16.54 10.17 5.64
CA ASP A 177 -16.91 10.34 4.23
C ASP A 177 -15.80 11.05 3.47
N GLU A 178 -15.15 12.04 4.10
CA GLU A 178 -13.97 12.72 3.54
C GLU A 178 -12.78 11.77 3.41
N VAL A 179 -12.52 10.97 4.46
CA VAL A 179 -11.43 9.96 4.45
C VAL A 179 -11.66 8.93 3.34
N GLU A 180 -12.89 8.41 3.21
CA GLU A 180 -13.25 7.46 2.16
C GLU A 180 -13.09 8.06 0.76
N ALA A 181 -13.47 9.34 0.58
CA ALA A 181 -13.29 10.04 -0.68
C ALA A 181 -11.80 10.18 -1.06
N VAL A 182 -10.93 10.50 -0.08
CA VAL A 182 -9.47 10.57 -0.30
C VAL A 182 -8.91 9.21 -0.68
N PHE A 183 -9.31 8.13 -0.01
CA PHE A 183 -8.87 6.78 -0.37
C PHE A 183 -9.30 6.39 -1.79
N ASN A 184 -10.53 6.68 -2.16
CA ASN A 184 -11.04 6.38 -3.50
C ASN A 184 -10.30 7.20 -4.57
N ALA A 185 -10.06 8.49 -4.34
CA ALA A 185 -9.30 9.35 -5.24
C ALA A 185 -7.85 8.85 -5.43
N GLY A 186 -7.22 8.33 -4.37
CA GLY A 186 -5.88 7.76 -4.43
C GLY A 186 -5.77 6.54 -5.35
N MET A 187 -6.86 5.82 -5.56
CA MET A 187 -6.89 4.63 -6.41
C MET A 187 -7.20 4.92 -7.89
N GLU A 188 -7.74 6.09 -8.23
CA GLU A 188 -8.29 6.36 -9.59
C GLU A 188 -7.27 6.21 -10.71
N ASN A 189 -6.01 6.56 -10.47
CA ASN A 189 -4.95 6.57 -11.48
C ASN A 189 -3.86 5.51 -11.24
N VAL A 190 -4.17 4.51 -10.43
CA VAL A 190 -3.21 3.43 -10.12
C VAL A 190 -3.27 2.33 -11.17
N VAL A 191 -2.12 1.99 -11.70
CA VAL A 191 -1.93 0.80 -12.54
C VAL A 191 -1.02 -0.17 -11.79
N THR A 192 -1.58 -1.31 -11.40
CA THR A 192 -0.81 -2.38 -10.77
C THR A 192 -0.43 -3.42 -11.81
N ALA A 193 0.87 -3.59 -12.01
CA ALA A 193 1.44 -4.64 -12.83
C ALA A 193 2.04 -5.73 -11.95
N GLU A 194 1.86 -6.98 -12.34
CA GLU A 194 2.27 -8.14 -11.54
C GLU A 194 3.12 -9.09 -12.38
N VAL A 195 4.11 -9.73 -11.73
CA VAL A 195 4.88 -10.81 -12.34
C VAL A 195 4.68 -12.09 -11.54
N SER A 196 4.19 -13.13 -12.21
CA SER A 196 3.89 -14.42 -11.59
C SER A 196 4.55 -15.57 -12.34
N LYS A 197 4.92 -16.64 -11.59
CA LYS A 197 5.47 -17.86 -12.17
C LYS A 197 4.37 -18.80 -12.64
N CYS A 198 4.46 -19.28 -13.88
CA CYS A 198 3.50 -20.20 -14.45
C CYS A 198 3.67 -21.60 -13.88
N VAL A 199 2.57 -22.18 -13.43
CA VAL A 199 2.50 -23.54 -12.86
C VAL A 199 2.14 -24.61 -13.89
N ARG A 200 1.70 -24.22 -15.08
CA ARG A 200 1.30 -25.08 -16.20
C ARG A 200 1.52 -24.39 -17.53
N ASP A 201 1.60 -25.17 -18.60
CA ASP A 201 1.58 -24.65 -19.97
C ASP A 201 0.19 -24.06 -20.28
N ALA A 202 0.18 -22.94 -20.98
CA ALA A 202 -1.04 -22.28 -21.41
C ALA A 202 -0.80 -21.44 -22.67
N ASP A 203 -1.82 -21.36 -23.53
CA ASP A 203 -1.90 -20.40 -24.62
C ASP A 203 -2.81 -19.26 -24.13
N MET A 204 -2.27 -18.10 -23.94
CA MET A 204 -2.97 -16.93 -23.44
C MET A 204 -2.74 -15.72 -24.34
N GLN A 205 -3.79 -15.19 -24.95
CA GLN A 205 -3.74 -13.97 -25.76
C GLN A 205 -2.62 -14.00 -26.84
N ASP A 206 -2.54 -15.09 -27.58
CA ASP A 206 -1.50 -15.34 -28.62
C ASP A 206 -0.05 -15.49 -28.10
N ILE A 207 0.13 -15.56 -26.79
CA ILE A 207 1.42 -15.81 -26.14
C ILE A 207 1.43 -17.27 -25.63
N GLN A 208 2.40 -18.05 -26.12
CA GLN A 208 2.66 -19.38 -25.56
C GLN A 208 3.47 -19.24 -24.29
N VAL A 209 2.96 -19.82 -23.21
CA VAL A 209 3.57 -19.79 -21.88
C VAL A 209 3.84 -21.21 -21.43
N HIS A 210 5.07 -21.48 -21.02
CA HIS A 210 5.47 -22.79 -20.54
C HIS A 210 5.51 -22.83 -19.01
N LYS A 211 5.29 -24.02 -18.47
CA LYS A 211 5.45 -24.25 -17.03
C LYS A 211 6.86 -23.87 -16.59
N GLY A 212 6.92 -22.97 -15.62
CA GLY A 212 8.19 -22.47 -15.07
C GLY A 212 8.55 -21.08 -15.57
N ASP A 213 7.97 -20.61 -16.67
CA ASP A 213 8.10 -19.25 -17.16
C ASP A 213 7.49 -18.24 -16.19
N TYR A 214 7.89 -16.99 -16.35
CA TYR A 214 7.31 -15.85 -15.64
C TYR A 214 6.51 -15.00 -16.62
N ILE A 215 5.26 -14.71 -16.24
CA ILE A 215 4.39 -13.79 -16.97
C ILE A 215 4.30 -12.46 -16.26
N GLY A 216 4.39 -11.37 -17.01
CA GLY A 216 4.08 -10.02 -16.56
C GLY A 216 2.70 -9.61 -17.10
N PHE A 217 1.86 -9.05 -16.25
CA PHE A 217 0.48 -8.70 -16.65
C PHE A 217 -0.07 -7.50 -15.87
N VAL A 218 -1.04 -6.82 -16.49
CA VAL A 218 -1.86 -5.77 -15.88
C VAL A 218 -3.31 -6.21 -15.94
N GLY A 219 -3.92 -6.44 -14.79
CA GLY A 219 -5.27 -6.98 -14.70
C GLY A 219 -5.38 -8.33 -15.41
N LYS A 220 -6.03 -8.36 -16.58
CA LYS A 220 -6.18 -9.58 -17.40
C LYS A 220 -5.26 -9.62 -18.62
N ASN A 221 -4.53 -8.54 -18.90
CA ASN A 221 -3.71 -8.41 -20.09
C ASN A 221 -2.29 -8.89 -19.81
N ILE A 222 -1.84 -9.93 -20.52
CA ILE A 222 -0.46 -10.39 -20.45
C ILE A 222 0.38 -9.50 -21.34
N LEU A 223 1.44 -8.94 -20.76
CA LEU A 223 2.36 -8.03 -21.43
C LEU A 223 3.70 -8.69 -21.73
N SER A 224 4.07 -9.75 -21.00
CA SER A 224 5.31 -10.45 -21.22
C SER A 224 5.23 -11.91 -20.76
N ALA A 225 6.01 -12.79 -21.38
CA ALA A 225 6.29 -14.14 -20.92
C ALA A 225 7.77 -14.45 -21.16
N GLN A 226 8.53 -14.79 -20.12
CA GLN A 226 9.96 -14.95 -20.15
C GLN A 226 10.42 -16.08 -19.21
N PRO A 227 11.58 -16.72 -19.45
CA PRO A 227 12.04 -17.84 -18.63
C PRO A 227 12.49 -17.45 -17.21
N ASP A 228 12.75 -16.17 -16.97
CA ASP A 228 13.14 -15.68 -15.65
C ASP A 228 12.39 -14.40 -15.24
N ARG A 229 12.33 -14.14 -13.91
CA ARG A 229 11.59 -13.03 -13.35
C ARG A 229 12.09 -11.67 -13.85
N LYS A 230 13.41 -11.47 -13.91
CA LYS A 230 13.99 -10.17 -14.27
C LYS A 230 13.64 -9.82 -15.70
N SER A 231 13.84 -10.76 -16.64
CA SER A 231 13.49 -10.57 -18.04
C SER A 231 11.99 -10.33 -18.23
N ALA A 232 11.13 -11.06 -17.49
CA ALA A 232 9.70 -10.84 -17.53
C ALA A 232 9.31 -9.45 -17.04
N THR A 233 9.91 -8.98 -15.94
CA THR A 233 9.67 -7.64 -15.41
C THR A 233 10.11 -6.54 -16.39
N LEU A 234 11.32 -6.63 -16.92
CA LEU A 234 11.84 -5.64 -17.89
C LEU A 234 10.97 -5.59 -19.15
N SER A 235 10.67 -6.78 -19.73
CA SER A 235 9.82 -6.85 -20.93
C SER A 235 8.39 -6.35 -20.65
N MET A 236 7.85 -6.58 -19.46
CA MET A 236 6.57 -6.02 -19.05
C MET A 236 6.64 -4.49 -19.00
N CYS A 237 7.66 -3.93 -18.36
CA CYS A 237 7.86 -2.48 -18.27
C CYS A 237 8.01 -1.83 -19.66
N ASP A 238 8.72 -2.48 -20.59
CA ASP A 238 8.88 -2.00 -21.97
C ASP A 238 7.55 -1.96 -22.74
N ASN A 239 6.61 -2.83 -22.38
CA ASN A 239 5.28 -2.91 -22.99
C ASN A 239 4.21 -2.09 -22.25
N MET A 240 4.58 -1.37 -21.19
CA MET A 240 3.72 -0.44 -20.45
C MET A 240 4.01 1.00 -20.87
N ASP A 241 2.99 1.84 -20.87
CA ASP A 241 3.17 3.28 -21.03
C ASP A 241 3.59 3.93 -19.70
N LEU A 242 4.82 3.65 -19.27
CA LEU A 242 5.37 4.21 -18.03
C LEU A 242 5.51 5.74 -18.07
N LYS A 243 5.60 6.31 -19.29
CA LYS A 243 5.78 7.77 -19.47
C LYS A 243 4.52 8.58 -19.17
N SER A 244 3.37 7.93 -19.14
CA SER A 244 2.10 8.57 -18.78
C SER A 244 1.87 8.64 -17.26
N HIS A 245 2.78 8.05 -16.46
CA HIS A 245 2.69 8.00 -15.01
C HIS A 245 3.84 8.76 -14.38
N ASP A 246 3.52 9.61 -13.38
CA ASP A 246 4.52 10.42 -12.68
C ASP A 246 5.40 9.60 -11.73
N ILE A 247 4.92 8.44 -11.26
CA ILE A 247 5.57 7.59 -10.26
C ILE A 247 5.48 6.13 -10.69
N CYS A 248 6.60 5.43 -10.63
CA CYS A 248 6.68 3.99 -10.77
C CYS A 248 7.34 3.40 -9.50
N ILE A 249 6.69 2.41 -8.88
CA ILE A 249 7.19 1.69 -7.71
C ILE A 249 7.44 0.24 -8.14
N LEU A 250 8.67 -0.24 -7.94
CA LEU A 250 9.11 -1.60 -8.25
C LEU A 250 9.47 -2.36 -6.97
#